data_282d9bf08fa57be414b4a9d8b58f9202
#
_entry.id   282d9bf08fa57be414b4a9d8b58f9202
#
_cell.length_a   1.000
_cell.length_b   1.000
_cell.length_c   1.000
_cell.angle_alpha   90.00
_cell.angle_beta   90.00
_cell.angle_gamma   90.00
#
_symmetry.space_group_name_H-M   'P 1'
#
loop_
_entity.id
_entity.type
_entity.pdbx_description
1 polymer ?
#
loop_
_entity_poly.entity_id
_entity_poly.type
_entity_poly.pdbx_seq_one_letter_code
_entity_poly.pdbx_strand_id
1 'polypeptide(L)'
;MALIVQKYGGTSVGTAERIKAVAEKVDRFVADGHQVVVVVSAMSGETNRLIELARAMQEEPTPREMDVLVSTGEQVTIALLCMALHARGRDARSYTGAQIPIRTDSSHTKARIEQIDDKALRHQLNQGQVVVVAGFQGVDPGGSITTLGRGGSDTTAVALAAALKADECQIYTDVDGVYTTDPRVVDTARRLHKITFEEMLEMASQGSKVLQIRAVEFAGKYNVPLRVLHAFQDGPGTLITVDEEVDMEQAVISGIAFTRDEAKIVVRGAPDTPGIAYKILGPVSAANIEVDMILQNAGAAGATDFTFTVHRNDFKGAMAALNQSEELGDPQITGDDKIAKVSLVGVGMRSHAGVASKMFEALGREGVNIQMISTSEIKISVVIEEKYLELAVRALHSAFELDSDNE
;
A
#
# COMPACT_ATOMS: atom_id res chain seq x y z
N MET A 1 -5.50 10.23 -28.67
CA MET A 1 -6.64 9.62 -27.93
C MET A 1 -6.06 8.51 -27.09
N ALA A 2 -6.09 8.64 -25.78
CA ALA A 2 -5.61 7.62 -24.84
C ALA A 2 -6.79 7.09 -24.02
N LEU A 3 -6.69 5.84 -23.54
CA LEU A 3 -7.59 5.27 -22.55
C LEU A 3 -6.99 5.44 -21.16
N ILE A 4 -7.66 6.20 -20.31
CA ILE A 4 -7.20 6.53 -18.96
C ILE A 4 -8.18 5.97 -17.94
N VAL A 5 -7.64 5.26 -16.94
CA VAL A 5 -8.41 4.85 -15.77
C VAL A 5 -8.07 5.81 -14.63
N GLN A 6 -9.07 6.48 -14.07
CA GLN A 6 -8.91 7.44 -12.98
C GLN A 6 -9.55 6.91 -11.71
N LYS A 7 -8.81 6.86 -10.60
CA LYS A 7 -9.36 6.48 -9.29
C LYS A 7 -9.40 7.68 -8.36
N TYR A 8 -10.55 7.89 -7.73
CA TYR A 8 -10.72 8.93 -6.71
C TYR A 8 -11.05 8.32 -5.35
N GLY A 9 -10.23 8.66 -4.34
CA GLY A 9 -10.39 8.20 -2.96
C GLY A 9 -11.56 8.87 -2.24
N GLY A 10 -11.94 8.33 -1.08
CA GLY A 10 -13.08 8.82 -0.31
C GLY A 10 -13.01 10.31 0.07
N THR A 11 -11.82 10.81 0.36
CA THR A 11 -11.60 12.25 0.62
C THR A 11 -11.83 13.10 -0.63
N SER A 12 -11.56 12.56 -1.82
CA SER A 12 -11.77 13.27 -3.09
C SER A 12 -13.26 13.34 -3.50
N VAL A 13 -14.10 12.46 -2.96
CA VAL A 13 -15.54 12.38 -3.24
C VAL A 13 -16.39 12.56 -1.97
N GLY A 14 -15.81 13.14 -0.91
CA GLY A 14 -16.42 13.22 0.41
C GLY A 14 -17.61 14.19 0.54
N THR A 15 -17.82 15.08 -0.42
CA THR A 15 -18.95 16.03 -0.44
C THR A 15 -19.47 16.22 -1.87
N ALA A 16 -20.67 16.75 -2.00
CA ALA A 16 -21.27 17.06 -3.32
C ALA A 16 -20.40 18.04 -4.13
N GLU A 17 -19.77 19.02 -3.48
CA GLU A 17 -18.88 20.00 -4.11
C GLU A 17 -17.63 19.30 -4.66
N ARG A 18 -17.05 18.38 -3.90
CA ARG A 18 -15.89 17.59 -4.33
C ARG A 18 -16.23 16.68 -5.50
N ILE A 19 -17.40 16.02 -5.47
CA ILE A 19 -17.89 15.21 -6.59
C ILE A 19 -18.04 16.05 -7.86
N LYS A 20 -18.58 17.28 -7.76
CA LYS A 20 -18.66 18.23 -8.88
C LYS A 20 -17.28 18.63 -9.41
N ALA A 21 -16.30 18.86 -8.53
CA ALA A 21 -14.93 19.15 -8.94
C ALA A 21 -14.26 17.95 -9.62
N VAL A 22 -14.52 16.71 -9.16
CA VAL A 22 -14.09 15.48 -9.85
C VAL A 22 -14.74 15.40 -11.23
N ALA A 23 -16.05 15.64 -11.35
CA ALA A 23 -16.74 15.63 -12.64
C ALA A 23 -16.15 16.69 -13.61
N GLU A 24 -15.75 17.84 -13.13
CA GLU A 24 -15.08 18.86 -13.93
C GLU A 24 -13.69 18.39 -14.41
N LYS A 25 -12.93 17.74 -13.56
CA LYS A 25 -11.63 17.17 -13.95
C LYS A 25 -11.80 16.08 -15.00
N VAL A 26 -12.72 15.15 -14.81
CA VAL A 26 -13.07 14.11 -15.81
C VAL A 26 -13.51 14.73 -17.13
N ASP A 27 -14.36 15.76 -17.09
CA ASP A 27 -14.84 16.48 -18.26
C ASP A 27 -13.69 17.08 -19.11
N ARG A 28 -12.65 17.61 -18.48
CA ARG A 28 -11.45 18.12 -19.18
C ARG A 28 -10.77 17.02 -19.99
N PHE A 29 -10.54 15.83 -19.41
CA PHE A 29 -9.92 14.69 -20.11
C PHE A 29 -10.76 14.22 -21.31
N VAL A 30 -12.09 14.19 -21.14
CA VAL A 30 -13.01 13.84 -22.24
C VAL A 30 -12.99 14.91 -23.34
N ALA A 31 -12.93 16.21 -22.97
CA ALA A 31 -12.83 17.31 -23.91
C ALA A 31 -11.52 17.26 -24.72
N ASP A 32 -10.44 16.79 -24.12
CA ASP A 32 -9.14 16.57 -24.76
C ASP A 32 -9.11 15.31 -25.67
N GLY A 33 -10.24 14.62 -25.79
CA GLY A 33 -10.41 13.47 -26.67
C GLY A 33 -9.95 12.13 -26.11
N HIS A 34 -9.81 12.01 -24.80
CA HIS A 34 -9.48 10.75 -24.13
C HIS A 34 -10.73 9.91 -23.82
N GLN A 35 -10.58 8.59 -23.80
CA GLN A 35 -11.54 7.67 -23.19
C GLN A 35 -11.25 7.57 -21.70
N VAL A 36 -12.28 7.69 -20.86
CA VAL A 36 -12.11 7.73 -19.41
C VAL A 36 -12.97 6.69 -18.69
N VAL A 37 -12.33 5.89 -17.87
CA VAL A 37 -12.97 5.04 -16.86
C VAL A 37 -12.68 5.65 -15.49
N VAL A 38 -13.71 5.88 -14.69
CA VAL A 38 -13.58 6.45 -13.36
C VAL A 38 -13.93 5.42 -12.31
N VAL A 39 -13.02 5.15 -11.38
CA VAL A 39 -13.27 4.29 -10.21
C VAL A 39 -13.36 5.18 -8.97
N VAL A 40 -14.41 5.04 -8.19
CA VAL A 40 -14.61 5.84 -6.98
C VAL A 40 -14.74 4.97 -5.75
N SER A 41 -14.25 5.50 -4.63
CA SER A 41 -14.50 4.97 -3.30
C SER A 41 -15.84 5.49 -2.74
N ALA A 42 -16.31 4.93 -1.65
CA ALA A 42 -17.36 5.53 -0.83
C ALA A 42 -16.94 6.92 -0.35
N MET A 43 -17.91 7.78 -0.04
CA MET A 43 -17.66 9.08 0.58
C MET A 43 -16.89 8.91 1.89
N SER A 44 -16.04 9.88 2.22
CA SER A 44 -15.21 9.83 3.43
C SER A 44 -16.05 9.56 4.69
N GLY A 45 -15.66 8.56 5.48
CA GLY A 45 -16.35 8.13 6.71
C GLY A 45 -17.52 7.18 6.50
N GLU A 46 -18.03 7.03 5.28
CA GLU A 46 -19.23 6.21 5.01
C GLU A 46 -19.01 4.72 5.29
N THR A 47 -17.89 4.16 4.85
CA THR A 47 -17.56 2.76 5.14
C THR A 47 -17.48 2.48 6.64
N ASN A 48 -16.86 3.38 7.42
CA ASN A 48 -16.79 3.24 8.88
C ASN A 48 -18.19 3.30 9.50
N ARG A 49 -19.03 4.25 9.08
CA ARG A 49 -20.42 4.38 9.53
C ARG A 49 -21.23 3.09 9.29
N LEU A 50 -21.06 2.47 8.11
CA LEU A 50 -21.73 1.22 7.76
C LEU A 50 -21.22 0.05 8.62
N ILE A 51 -19.91 -0.02 8.89
CA ILE A 51 -19.33 -1.03 9.78
C ILE A 51 -19.85 -0.88 11.22
N GLU A 52 -19.97 0.35 11.71
CA GLU A 52 -20.54 0.61 13.04
C GLU A 52 -22.01 0.18 13.13
N LEU A 53 -22.80 0.41 12.08
CA LEU A 53 -24.19 -0.06 12.00
C LEU A 53 -24.25 -1.60 12.03
N ALA A 54 -23.37 -2.28 11.30
CA ALA A 54 -23.30 -3.75 11.32
C ALA A 54 -22.99 -4.28 12.73
N ARG A 55 -21.99 -3.68 13.40
CA ARG A 55 -21.61 -4.06 14.78
C ARG A 55 -22.69 -3.77 15.80
N ALA A 56 -23.53 -2.77 15.57
CA ALA A 56 -24.71 -2.53 16.44
C ALA A 56 -25.76 -3.62 16.30
N MET A 57 -25.80 -4.37 15.21
CA MET A 57 -26.71 -5.50 15.01
C MET A 57 -26.12 -6.83 15.49
N GLN A 58 -24.81 -7.02 15.30
CA GLN A 58 -24.11 -8.26 15.61
C GLN A 58 -22.66 -7.91 16.01
N GLU A 59 -22.19 -8.37 17.16
CA GLU A 59 -20.84 -8.08 17.68
C GLU A 59 -19.76 -8.50 16.67
N GLU A 60 -19.90 -9.70 16.09
CA GLU A 60 -19.10 -10.18 14.96
C GLU A 60 -20.01 -10.37 13.73
N PRO A 61 -20.12 -9.34 12.88
CA PRO A 61 -21.01 -9.40 11.72
C PRO A 61 -20.60 -10.50 10.74
N THR A 62 -21.60 -11.21 10.21
CA THR A 62 -21.38 -12.23 9.18
C THR A 62 -20.67 -11.64 7.98
N PRO A 63 -19.49 -12.14 7.54
CA PRO A 63 -18.66 -11.52 6.50
C PRO A 63 -19.41 -11.26 5.19
N ARG A 64 -20.26 -12.18 4.76
CA ARG A 64 -21.08 -12.01 3.53
C ARG A 64 -22.03 -10.82 3.65
N GLU A 65 -22.71 -10.65 4.76
CA GLU A 65 -23.67 -9.54 4.95
C GLU A 65 -22.92 -8.20 5.18
N MET A 66 -21.71 -8.27 5.75
CA MET A 66 -20.83 -7.11 5.82
C MET A 66 -20.48 -6.59 4.42
N ASP A 67 -20.11 -7.49 3.49
CA ASP A 67 -19.80 -7.13 2.10
C ASP A 67 -21.00 -6.48 1.40
N VAL A 68 -22.20 -7.03 1.57
CA VAL A 68 -23.43 -6.44 1.03
C VAL A 68 -23.62 -5.02 1.55
N LEU A 69 -23.48 -4.84 2.86
CA LEU A 69 -23.70 -3.54 3.50
C LEU A 69 -22.68 -2.50 3.07
N VAL A 70 -21.38 -2.80 3.19
CA VAL A 70 -20.32 -1.80 2.92
C VAL A 70 -20.21 -1.45 1.44
N SER A 71 -20.55 -2.37 0.52
CA SER A 71 -20.56 -2.10 -0.92
C SER A 71 -21.56 -1.04 -1.35
N THR A 72 -22.54 -0.69 -0.52
CA THR A 72 -23.53 0.35 -0.84
C THR A 72 -22.93 1.76 -0.86
N GLY A 73 -21.82 1.98 -0.16
CA GLY A 73 -21.15 3.27 -0.11
C GLY A 73 -20.70 3.76 -1.49
N GLU A 74 -20.03 2.90 -2.24
CA GLU A 74 -19.58 3.21 -3.61
C GLU A 74 -20.75 3.35 -4.57
N GLN A 75 -21.86 2.62 -4.37
CA GLN A 75 -23.05 2.73 -5.20
C GLN A 75 -23.68 4.13 -5.12
N VAL A 76 -23.65 4.76 -3.96
CA VAL A 76 -24.05 6.17 -3.80
C VAL A 76 -23.13 7.07 -4.62
N THR A 77 -21.83 6.89 -4.51
CA THR A 77 -20.84 7.78 -5.13
C THR A 77 -20.86 7.69 -6.66
N ILE A 78 -20.96 6.48 -7.24
CA ILE A 78 -21.01 6.33 -8.71
C ILE A 78 -22.25 7.01 -9.30
N ALA A 79 -23.40 6.91 -8.62
CA ALA A 79 -24.64 7.55 -9.08
C ALA A 79 -24.51 9.08 -9.05
N LEU A 80 -24.00 9.64 -7.93
CA LEU A 80 -23.81 11.09 -7.78
C LEU A 80 -22.83 11.65 -8.81
N LEU A 81 -21.73 10.93 -9.08
CA LEU A 81 -20.75 11.36 -10.07
C LEU A 81 -21.34 11.34 -11.49
N CYS A 82 -22.09 10.31 -11.85
CA CYS A 82 -22.79 10.29 -13.15
C CYS A 82 -23.77 11.45 -13.28
N MET A 83 -24.56 11.75 -12.25
CA MET A 83 -25.46 12.91 -12.25
C MET A 83 -24.69 14.24 -12.44
N ALA A 84 -23.53 14.38 -11.81
CA ALA A 84 -22.68 15.56 -11.97
C ALA A 84 -22.09 15.66 -13.40
N LEU A 85 -21.73 14.54 -14.04
CA LEU A 85 -21.26 14.49 -15.42
C LEU A 85 -22.42 14.80 -16.41
N HIS A 86 -23.61 14.27 -16.17
CA HIS A 86 -24.81 14.59 -16.98
C HIS A 86 -25.13 16.09 -16.93
N ALA A 87 -25.04 16.71 -15.74
CA ALA A 87 -25.23 18.15 -15.59
C ALA A 87 -24.22 19.00 -16.40
N ARG A 88 -23.08 18.41 -16.79
CA ARG A 88 -22.08 19.01 -17.67
C ARG A 88 -22.24 18.63 -19.14
N GLY A 89 -23.32 17.92 -19.47
CA GLY A 89 -23.62 17.47 -20.84
C GLY A 89 -22.80 16.26 -21.31
N ARG A 90 -22.16 15.53 -20.38
CA ARG A 90 -21.43 14.30 -20.70
C ARG A 90 -22.31 13.09 -20.54
N ASP A 91 -22.28 12.20 -21.52
CA ASP A 91 -22.90 10.88 -21.39
C ASP A 91 -22.02 10.01 -20.47
N ALA A 92 -22.57 9.60 -19.33
CA ALA A 92 -21.87 8.82 -18.32
C ALA A 92 -22.77 7.70 -17.79
N ARG A 93 -22.18 6.55 -17.48
CA ARG A 93 -22.92 5.42 -16.94
C ARG A 93 -22.21 4.77 -15.76
N SER A 94 -22.97 4.54 -14.70
CA SER A 94 -22.48 3.91 -13.47
C SER A 94 -22.64 2.39 -13.50
N TYR A 95 -21.66 1.69 -12.90
CA TYR A 95 -21.64 0.24 -12.81
C TYR A 95 -21.17 -0.21 -11.42
N THR A 96 -21.85 -1.21 -10.88
CA THR A 96 -21.37 -1.99 -9.74
C THR A 96 -20.40 -3.08 -10.20
N GLY A 97 -19.64 -3.67 -9.27
CA GLY A 97 -18.76 -4.79 -9.57
C GLY A 97 -19.45 -6.04 -10.12
N ALA A 98 -20.76 -6.20 -9.84
CA ALA A 98 -21.55 -7.30 -10.39
C ALA A 98 -22.04 -7.01 -11.82
N GLN A 99 -22.35 -5.75 -12.16
CA GLN A 99 -22.80 -5.34 -13.50
C GLN A 99 -21.65 -5.36 -14.51
N ILE A 100 -20.44 -5.09 -14.05
CA ILE A 100 -19.19 -5.42 -14.76
C ILE A 100 -18.63 -6.61 -14.02
N PRO A 101 -18.77 -7.86 -14.49
CA PRO A 101 -18.40 -9.00 -13.69
C PRO A 101 -16.92 -8.97 -13.29
N ILE A 102 -16.62 -8.23 -12.19
CA ILE A 102 -15.35 -8.30 -11.48
C ILE A 102 -15.44 -9.57 -10.64
N ARG A 103 -15.00 -10.68 -11.21
CA ARG A 103 -15.06 -11.98 -10.56
C ARG A 103 -13.99 -12.10 -9.50
N THR A 104 -14.39 -12.59 -8.33
CA THR A 104 -13.51 -12.79 -7.18
C THR A 104 -13.66 -14.20 -6.64
N ASP A 105 -12.73 -14.62 -5.78
CA ASP A 105 -12.95 -15.73 -4.86
C ASP A 105 -14.06 -15.40 -3.83
N SER A 106 -14.45 -16.40 -3.03
CA SER A 106 -15.49 -16.26 -1.99
C SER A 106 -14.93 -15.85 -0.62
N SER A 107 -13.72 -15.26 -0.57
CA SER A 107 -13.09 -14.78 0.67
C SER A 107 -13.70 -13.44 1.09
N HIS A 108 -14.93 -13.46 1.61
CA HIS A 108 -15.63 -12.23 2.01
C HIS A 108 -14.76 -11.30 2.86
N THR A 109 -14.94 -9.99 2.69
CA THR A 109 -14.20 -8.86 3.31
C THR A 109 -12.75 -8.68 2.85
N LYS A 110 -12.16 -9.66 2.15
CA LYS A 110 -10.77 -9.65 1.64
C LYS A 110 -10.61 -10.45 0.34
N ALA A 111 -11.62 -10.44 -0.48
CA ALA A 111 -11.66 -11.19 -1.73
C ALA A 111 -10.55 -10.79 -2.71
N ARG A 112 -10.18 -11.71 -3.60
CA ARG A 112 -9.18 -11.52 -4.63
C ARG A 112 -9.83 -11.52 -6.00
N ILE A 113 -9.46 -10.56 -6.84
CA ILE A 113 -9.92 -10.49 -8.23
C ILE A 113 -9.28 -11.62 -9.02
N GLU A 114 -10.09 -12.44 -9.66
CA GLU A 114 -9.67 -13.55 -10.52
C GLU A 114 -9.79 -13.19 -12.00
N GLN A 115 -10.87 -12.49 -12.38
CA GLN A 115 -11.16 -12.13 -13.77
C GLN A 115 -12.04 -10.89 -13.85
N ILE A 116 -11.87 -10.13 -14.94
CA ILE A 116 -12.76 -9.03 -15.31
C ILE A 116 -13.23 -9.25 -16.76
N ASP A 117 -14.55 -9.16 -17.01
CA ASP A 117 -15.10 -9.12 -18.37
C ASP A 117 -15.18 -7.66 -18.84
N ASP A 118 -14.27 -7.28 -19.72
CA ASP A 118 -14.11 -5.90 -20.21
C ASP A 118 -14.99 -5.55 -21.43
N LYS A 119 -15.72 -6.52 -21.99
CA LYS A 119 -16.48 -6.33 -23.25
C LYS A 119 -17.55 -5.23 -23.14
N ALA A 120 -18.31 -5.24 -22.05
CA ALA A 120 -19.35 -4.24 -21.82
C ALA A 120 -18.74 -2.83 -21.68
N LEU A 121 -17.59 -2.72 -21.00
CA LEU A 121 -16.86 -1.46 -20.81
C LEU A 121 -16.34 -0.90 -22.13
N ARG A 122 -15.68 -1.74 -22.94
CA ARG A 122 -15.18 -1.34 -24.27
C ARG A 122 -16.30 -0.88 -25.18
N HIS A 123 -17.45 -1.55 -25.13
CA HIS A 123 -18.61 -1.13 -25.92
C HIS A 123 -19.05 0.29 -25.55
N GLN A 124 -19.17 0.61 -24.27
CA GLN A 124 -19.59 1.93 -23.81
C GLN A 124 -18.54 3.01 -24.11
N LEU A 125 -17.26 2.72 -23.89
CA LEU A 125 -16.15 3.62 -24.22
C LEU A 125 -16.11 3.95 -25.72
N ASN A 126 -16.37 2.96 -26.59
CA ASN A 126 -16.43 3.17 -28.04
C ASN A 126 -17.64 4.00 -28.48
N GLN A 127 -18.67 4.12 -27.66
CA GLN A 127 -19.79 5.03 -27.85
C GLN A 127 -19.54 6.45 -27.33
N GLY A 128 -18.35 6.71 -26.77
CA GLY A 128 -17.98 8.01 -26.20
C GLY A 128 -18.52 8.25 -24.79
N GLN A 129 -19.03 7.21 -24.12
CA GLN A 129 -19.51 7.33 -22.74
C GLN A 129 -18.37 7.32 -21.74
N VAL A 130 -18.51 8.10 -20.67
CA VAL A 130 -17.69 7.98 -19.47
C VAL A 130 -18.21 6.81 -18.64
N VAL A 131 -17.35 5.86 -18.34
CA VAL A 131 -17.68 4.69 -17.54
C VAL A 131 -17.32 4.95 -16.09
N VAL A 132 -18.29 4.89 -15.16
CA VAL A 132 -18.06 5.12 -13.73
C VAL A 132 -18.30 3.82 -12.96
N VAL A 133 -17.27 3.32 -12.28
CA VAL A 133 -17.26 2.00 -11.61
C VAL A 133 -17.16 2.15 -10.11
N ALA A 134 -18.00 1.42 -9.40
CA ALA A 134 -17.85 1.27 -7.95
C ALA A 134 -16.58 0.47 -7.64
N GLY A 135 -15.62 1.12 -6.98
CA GLY A 135 -14.43 0.44 -6.49
C GLY A 135 -14.73 -0.53 -5.35
N PHE A 136 -13.70 -1.24 -4.87
CA PHE A 136 -13.75 -2.04 -3.65
C PHE A 136 -14.58 -3.33 -3.73
N GLN A 137 -15.43 -3.53 -4.72
CA GLN A 137 -16.40 -4.62 -4.77
C GLN A 137 -16.27 -5.50 -6.02
N GLY A 138 -16.65 -6.76 -5.89
CA GLY A 138 -16.78 -7.74 -6.96
C GLY A 138 -17.91 -8.71 -6.69
N VAL A 139 -17.90 -9.84 -7.39
CA VAL A 139 -18.90 -10.90 -7.28
C VAL A 139 -18.22 -12.26 -7.31
N ASP A 140 -18.60 -13.13 -6.39
CA ASP A 140 -18.10 -14.49 -6.31
C ASP A 140 -18.82 -15.43 -7.35
N PRO A 141 -18.34 -16.67 -7.55
CA PRO A 141 -18.98 -17.62 -8.45
C PRO A 141 -20.44 -17.95 -8.09
N GLY A 142 -20.85 -17.76 -6.84
CA GLY A 142 -22.22 -17.94 -6.37
C GLY A 142 -23.12 -16.75 -6.60
N GLY A 143 -22.58 -15.63 -7.16
CA GLY A 143 -23.32 -14.39 -7.39
C GLY A 143 -23.42 -13.50 -6.14
N SER A 144 -22.72 -13.82 -5.05
CA SER A 144 -22.69 -12.98 -3.86
C SER A 144 -21.73 -11.81 -4.05
N ILE A 145 -22.12 -10.64 -3.54
CA ILE A 145 -21.21 -9.48 -3.50
C ILE A 145 -20.04 -9.79 -2.58
N THR A 146 -18.85 -9.44 -3.01
CA THR A 146 -17.62 -9.55 -2.23
C THR A 146 -16.93 -8.20 -2.15
N THR A 147 -16.14 -7.96 -1.11
CA THR A 147 -15.30 -6.77 -1.00
C THR A 147 -13.81 -7.15 -0.92
N LEU A 148 -12.96 -6.26 -1.46
CA LEU A 148 -11.53 -6.53 -1.66
C LEU A 148 -10.67 -6.19 -0.44
N GLY A 149 -11.28 -5.68 0.63
CA GLY A 149 -10.57 -5.21 1.80
C GLY A 149 -9.90 -3.84 1.60
N ARG A 150 -9.00 -3.48 2.50
CA ARG A 150 -8.34 -2.15 2.51
C ARG A 150 -7.62 -1.88 1.19
N GLY A 151 -7.78 -0.66 0.65
CA GLY A 151 -7.21 -0.26 -0.65
C GLY A 151 -7.87 -0.92 -1.87
N GLY A 152 -9.06 -1.54 -1.67
CA GLY A 152 -9.77 -2.26 -2.73
C GLY A 152 -10.13 -1.40 -3.94
N SER A 153 -10.39 -0.08 -3.76
CA SER A 153 -10.68 0.80 -4.91
C SER A 153 -9.43 1.05 -5.77
N ASP A 154 -8.24 1.14 -5.18
CA ASP A 154 -6.98 1.23 -5.93
C ASP A 154 -6.76 -0.06 -6.72
N THR A 155 -6.95 -1.20 -6.06
CA THR A 155 -6.87 -2.52 -6.70
C THR A 155 -7.87 -2.67 -7.85
N THR A 156 -9.12 -2.20 -7.67
CA THR A 156 -10.14 -2.19 -8.74
C THR A 156 -9.69 -1.37 -9.94
N ALA A 157 -9.17 -0.16 -9.72
CA ALA A 157 -8.71 0.73 -10.78
C ALA A 157 -7.57 0.11 -11.60
N VAL A 158 -6.57 -0.43 -10.91
CA VAL A 158 -5.44 -1.09 -11.57
C VAL A 158 -5.88 -2.34 -12.33
N ALA A 159 -6.77 -3.15 -11.76
CA ALA A 159 -7.29 -4.35 -12.41
C ALA A 159 -8.10 -4.01 -13.68
N LEU A 160 -8.91 -2.94 -13.65
CA LEU A 160 -9.60 -2.43 -14.81
C LEU A 160 -8.64 -1.88 -15.87
N ALA A 161 -7.60 -1.14 -15.45
CA ALA A 161 -6.59 -0.65 -16.36
C ALA A 161 -5.84 -1.80 -17.06
N ALA A 162 -5.50 -2.85 -16.33
CA ALA A 162 -4.89 -4.05 -16.88
C ALA A 162 -5.82 -4.77 -17.88
N ALA A 163 -7.07 -5.02 -17.51
CA ALA A 163 -8.05 -5.70 -18.36
C ALA A 163 -8.35 -4.92 -19.65
N LEU A 164 -8.44 -3.60 -19.54
CA LEU A 164 -8.69 -2.70 -20.67
C LEU A 164 -7.43 -2.36 -21.46
N LYS A 165 -6.23 -2.72 -20.97
CA LYS A 165 -4.95 -2.28 -21.53
C LYS A 165 -4.92 -0.75 -21.66
N ALA A 166 -5.23 -0.07 -20.57
CA ALA A 166 -5.23 1.37 -20.51
C ALA A 166 -3.79 1.93 -20.67
N ASP A 167 -3.68 3.10 -21.26
CA ASP A 167 -2.41 3.78 -21.44
C ASP A 167 -1.83 4.24 -20.09
N GLU A 168 -2.68 4.64 -19.13
CA GLU A 168 -2.27 5.04 -17.78
C GLU A 168 -3.42 4.82 -16.77
N CYS A 169 -3.07 4.42 -15.55
CA CYS A 169 -3.96 4.42 -14.38
C CYS A 169 -3.54 5.55 -13.44
N GLN A 170 -4.43 6.50 -13.22
CA GLN A 170 -4.22 7.69 -12.40
C GLN A 170 -4.89 7.52 -11.04
N ILE A 171 -4.10 7.58 -9.97
CA ILE A 171 -4.59 7.51 -8.58
C ILE A 171 -4.61 8.92 -8.00
N TYR A 172 -5.80 9.46 -7.86
CA TYR A 172 -6.03 10.77 -7.26
C TYR A 172 -6.25 10.65 -5.75
N THR A 173 -5.43 11.38 -5.01
CA THR A 173 -5.40 11.37 -3.53
C THR A 173 -5.21 12.79 -2.98
N ASP A 174 -4.93 12.91 -1.69
CA ASP A 174 -4.69 14.19 -0.99
C ASP A 174 -3.21 14.63 -1.02
N VAL A 175 -2.35 13.87 -1.69
CA VAL A 175 -0.95 14.24 -1.98
C VAL A 175 -0.73 14.34 -3.48
N ASP A 176 0.25 15.14 -3.90
CA ASP A 176 0.54 15.42 -5.31
C ASP A 176 1.60 14.49 -5.92
N GLY A 177 1.98 13.43 -5.20
CA GLY A 177 2.93 12.42 -5.66
C GLY A 177 3.57 11.62 -4.54
N VAL A 178 4.60 10.85 -4.90
CA VAL A 178 5.48 10.13 -3.98
C VAL A 178 6.69 10.99 -3.69
N TYR A 179 7.09 11.08 -2.44
CA TYR A 179 8.20 11.91 -1.98
C TYR A 179 9.39 11.07 -1.53
N THR A 180 10.57 11.66 -1.54
CA THR A 180 11.81 11.04 -1.04
C THR A 180 11.71 10.62 0.43
N THR A 181 10.85 11.25 1.21
CA THR A 181 10.36 10.82 2.53
C THR A 181 9.08 11.60 2.87
N ASP A 182 8.51 11.39 4.06
CA ASP A 182 7.33 12.14 4.51
C ASP A 182 7.66 13.64 4.69
N PRO A 183 7.07 14.56 3.93
CA PRO A 183 7.35 16.00 4.03
C PRO A 183 6.92 16.60 5.37
N ARG A 184 6.12 15.90 6.19
CA ARG A 184 5.79 16.32 7.56
C ARG A 184 6.94 16.08 8.54
N VAL A 185 7.89 15.19 8.19
CA VAL A 185 9.09 14.88 8.98
C VAL A 185 10.30 15.63 8.47
N VAL A 186 10.42 15.76 7.15
CA VAL A 186 11.51 16.48 6.46
C VAL A 186 10.88 17.46 5.50
N ASP A 187 10.96 18.73 5.79
CA ASP A 187 10.36 19.84 5.01
C ASP A 187 11.03 20.04 3.65
N THR A 188 12.29 19.58 3.50
CA THR A 188 13.04 19.55 2.25
C THR A 188 12.83 18.28 1.44
N ALA A 189 11.89 17.38 1.85
CA ALA A 189 11.56 16.21 1.07
C ALA A 189 11.04 16.60 -0.31
N ARG A 190 11.56 15.94 -1.34
CA ARG A 190 11.29 16.25 -2.74
C ARG A 190 10.32 15.23 -3.34
N ARG A 191 9.41 15.70 -4.19
CA ARG A 191 8.55 14.79 -4.95
C ARG A 191 9.36 14.13 -6.07
N LEU A 192 9.22 12.81 -6.19
CA LEU A 192 9.80 12.02 -7.26
C LEU A 192 9.03 12.24 -8.57
N HIS A 193 9.75 12.43 -9.68
CA HIS A 193 9.13 12.47 -10.99
C HIS A 193 8.72 11.08 -11.47
N LYS A 194 9.58 10.11 -11.23
CA LYS A 194 9.43 8.70 -11.61
C LYS A 194 9.96 7.81 -10.50
N ILE A 195 9.36 6.63 -10.35
CA ILE A 195 9.83 5.56 -9.46
C ILE A 195 9.46 4.19 -10.07
N THR A 196 10.26 3.17 -9.84
CA THR A 196 9.96 1.82 -10.33
C THR A 196 8.87 1.15 -9.49
N PHE A 197 8.22 0.11 -10.07
CA PHE A 197 7.26 -0.68 -9.28
C PHE A 197 7.90 -1.35 -8.07
N GLU A 198 9.13 -1.83 -8.21
CA GLU A 198 9.86 -2.52 -7.14
C GLU A 198 10.17 -1.56 -5.99
N GLU A 199 10.69 -0.38 -6.27
CA GLU A 199 10.96 0.65 -5.27
C GLU A 199 9.67 1.14 -4.61
N MET A 200 8.61 1.40 -5.40
CA MET A 200 7.32 1.81 -4.86
C MET A 200 6.71 0.75 -3.94
N LEU A 201 6.84 -0.54 -4.31
CA LEU A 201 6.40 -1.66 -3.52
C LEU A 201 7.13 -1.70 -2.17
N GLU A 202 8.46 -1.53 -2.20
CA GLU A 202 9.26 -1.47 -0.98
C GLU A 202 8.88 -0.25 -0.13
N MET A 203 8.77 0.94 -0.72
CA MET A 203 8.35 2.13 0.02
C MET A 203 6.97 1.94 0.65
N ALA A 204 6.00 1.37 -0.06
CA ALA A 204 4.68 1.10 0.45
C ALA A 204 4.70 0.08 1.60
N SER A 205 5.52 -0.98 1.49
CA SER A 205 5.69 -2.00 2.52
C SER A 205 6.39 -1.47 3.77
N GLN A 206 7.25 -0.47 3.60
CA GLN A 206 8.03 0.14 4.69
C GLN A 206 7.34 1.35 5.33
N GLY A 207 6.09 1.67 4.97
CA GLY A 207 5.29 2.68 5.66
C GLY A 207 4.90 3.91 4.85
N SER A 208 5.30 4.03 3.59
CA SER A 208 4.76 5.05 2.70
C SER A 208 3.29 4.73 2.39
N LYS A 209 2.37 5.53 2.94
CA LYS A 209 0.91 5.27 2.86
C LYS A 209 0.24 5.83 1.60
N VAL A 210 1.01 6.21 0.59
CA VAL A 210 0.49 6.88 -0.61
C VAL A 210 -0.29 5.91 -1.50
N LEU A 211 0.23 4.69 -1.67
CA LEU A 211 -0.41 3.61 -2.43
C LEU A 211 -0.54 2.35 -1.60
N GLN A 212 -1.55 1.55 -1.90
CA GLN A 212 -1.70 0.23 -1.30
C GLN A 212 -0.78 -0.78 -1.99
N ILE A 213 -0.05 -1.57 -1.18
CA ILE A 213 0.90 -2.59 -1.65
C ILE A 213 0.28 -3.46 -2.75
N ARG A 214 -0.91 -3.99 -2.51
CA ARG A 214 -1.62 -4.87 -3.43
C ARG A 214 -1.93 -4.23 -4.80
N ALA A 215 -2.18 -2.92 -4.83
CA ALA A 215 -2.40 -2.19 -6.09
C ALA A 215 -1.07 -2.05 -6.87
N VAL A 216 0.03 -1.78 -6.18
CA VAL A 216 1.37 -1.68 -6.79
C VAL A 216 1.82 -3.05 -7.33
N GLU A 217 1.65 -4.13 -6.54
CA GLU A 217 1.92 -5.51 -6.98
C GLU A 217 1.17 -5.86 -8.27
N PHE A 218 -0.13 -5.53 -8.29
CA PHE A 218 -0.98 -5.82 -9.43
C PHE A 218 -0.55 -5.01 -10.67
N ALA A 219 -0.22 -3.73 -10.48
CA ALA A 219 0.27 -2.87 -11.54
C ALA A 219 1.59 -3.36 -12.13
N GLY A 220 2.55 -3.73 -11.29
CA GLY A 220 3.83 -4.30 -11.71
C GLY A 220 3.66 -5.62 -12.46
N LYS A 221 2.79 -6.52 -11.97
CA LYS A 221 2.50 -7.81 -12.62
C LYS A 221 1.96 -7.66 -14.04
N TYR A 222 1.16 -6.65 -14.30
CA TYR A 222 0.50 -6.42 -15.60
C TYR A 222 1.11 -5.26 -16.39
N ASN A 223 2.21 -4.68 -15.91
CA ASN A 223 2.90 -3.52 -16.50
C ASN A 223 1.93 -2.36 -16.79
N VAL A 224 1.07 -2.02 -15.83
CA VAL A 224 0.15 -0.90 -15.92
C VAL A 224 0.85 0.37 -15.41
N PRO A 225 1.15 1.37 -16.25
CA PRO A 225 1.71 2.62 -15.76
C PRO A 225 0.76 3.28 -14.76
N LEU A 226 1.26 3.56 -13.54
CA LEU A 226 0.51 4.27 -12.52
C LEU A 226 0.99 5.69 -12.40
N ARG A 227 0.08 6.63 -12.15
CA ARG A 227 0.46 8.00 -11.78
C ARG A 227 -0.29 8.42 -10.53
N VAL A 228 0.45 8.89 -9.53
CA VAL A 228 -0.11 9.50 -8.32
C VAL A 228 -0.25 11.00 -8.54
N LEU A 229 -1.45 11.51 -8.28
CA LEU A 229 -1.82 12.90 -8.54
C LEU A 229 -2.67 13.46 -7.39
N HIS A 230 -2.58 14.76 -7.18
CA HIS A 230 -3.49 15.44 -6.25
C HIS A 230 -4.88 15.60 -6.88
N ALA A 231 -5.94 15.31 -6.08
CA ALA A 231 -7.32 15.33 -6.58
C ALA A 231 -7.77 16.70 -7.08
N PHE A 232 -7.30 17.79 -6.46
CA PHE A 232 -7.78 19.16 -6.70
C PHE A 232 -6.71 20.15 -7.17
N GLN A 233 -5.45 19.78 -7.13
CA GLN A 233 -4.35 20.60 -7.64
C GLN A 233 -3.84 19.98 -8.94
N ASP A 234 -3.54 20.80 -9.91
CA ASP A 234 -2.94 20.34 -11.16
C ASP A 234 -1.42 20.22 -10.99
N GLY A 235 -0.83 19.22 -11.59
CA GLY A 235 0.60 18.94 -11.51
C GLY A 235 0.96 17.66 -12.23
N PRO A 236 2.25 17.39 -12.45
CA PRO A 236 2.69 16.20 -13.20
C PRO A 236 2.58 14.90 -12.38
N GLY A 237 2.48 14.98 -11.04
CA GLY A 237 2.45 13.82 -10.17
C GLY A 237 3.75 13.03 -10.16
N THR A 238 3.66 11.78 -9.70
CA THR A 238 4.76 10.80 -9.77
C THR A 238 4.32 9.63 -10.64
N LEU A 239 5.11 9.30 -11.66
CA LEU A 239 4.90 8.13 -12.51
C LEU A 239 5.56 6.91 -11.88
N ILE A 240 4.81 5.81 -11.73
CA ILE A 240 5.30 4.51 -11.31
C ILE A 240 5.25 3.59 -12.52
N THR A 241 6.40 3.07 -12.95
CA THR A 241 6.52 2.28 -14.18
C THR A 241 7.72 1.32 -14.11
N VAL A 242 7.89 0.48 -15.12
CA VAL A 242 9.15 -0.26 -15.31
C VAL A 242 10.26 0.73 -15.67
N ASP A 243 11.44 0.50 -15.15
CA ASP A 243 12.59 1.29 -15.54
C ASP A 243 13.15 0.75 -16.88
N GLU A 244 13.09 1.58 -17.93
CA GLU A 244 13.65 1.24 -19.24
C GLU A 244 15.08 1.80 -19.40
N GLU A 245 15.52 2.69 -18.49
CA GLU A 245 16.82 3.37 -18.54
C GLU A 245 17.51 3.28 -17.18
N VAL A 246 18.04 2.12 -16.81
CA VAL A 246 18.92 2.02 -15.65
C VAL A 246 20.35 2.30 -16.11
N ASP A 247 20.91 3.44 -15.66
CA ASP A 247 22.35 3.59 -15.60
C ASP A 247 22.86 2.63 -14.51
N MET A 248 23.31 1.45 -14.94
CA MET A 248 23.59 0.29 -14.06
C MET A 248 24.80 0.48 -13.14
N GLU A 249 25.49 1.62 -13.18
CA GLU A 249 26.76 1.82 -12.47
C GLU A 249 26.67 2.65 -11.19
N GLN A 250 25.51 3.27 -10.86
CA GLN A 250 25.36 4.03 -9.61
C GLN A 250 24.16 3.59 -8.80
N ALA A 251 24.36 3.41 -7.46
CA ALA A 251 23.26 3.21 -6.54
C ALA A 251 22.44 4.50 -6.43
N VAL A 252 21.22 4.47 -6.90
CA VAL A 252 20.29 5.59 -6.77
C VAL A 252 19.37 5.33 -5.58
N ILE A 253 19.43 6.21 -4.58
CA ILE A 253 18.51 6.16 -3.44
C ILE A 253 17.28 6.98 -3.80
N SER A 254 16.14 6.31 -3.96
CA SER A 254 14.87 6.92 -4.32
C SER A 254 14.20 7.56 -3.11
N GLY A 255 14.43 7.00 -1.90
CA GLY A 255 13.84 7.60 -0.72
C GLY A 255 14.07 6.85 0.59
N ILE A 256 13.46 7.41 1.62
CA ILE A 256 13.47 6.88 2.99
C ILE A 256 12.03 6.63 3.42
N ALA A 257 11.71 5.38 3.66
CA ALA A 257 10.45 4.97 4.26
C ALA A 257 10.65 4.59 5.73
N PHE A 258 9.61 4.75 6.54
CA PHE A 258 9.69 4.40 7.96
C PHE A 258 8.33 3.98 8.53
N THR A 259 8.37 3.15 9.57
CA THR A 259 7.18 2.80 10.35
C THR A 259 7.43 2.90 11.85
N ARG A 260 6.40 3.37 12.58
CA ARG A 260 6.37 3.45 14.04
C ARG A 260 5.63 2.29 14.68
N ASP A 261 4.90 1.53 13.88
CA ASP A 261 3.95 0.52 14.36
C ASP A 261 4.58 -0.87 14.46
N GLU A 262 5.86 -0.95 14.86
CA GLU A 262 6.62 -2.17 15.01
C GLU A 262 6.92 -2.48 16.48
N ALA A 263 7.02 -3.77 16.77
CA ALA A 263 7.53 -4.29 18.03
C ALA A 263 8.53 -5.41 17.76
N LYS A 264 9.60 -5.46 18.54
CA LYS A 264 10.67 -6.47 18.44
C LYS A 264 10.48 -7.52 19.54
N ILE A 265 10.63 -8.79 19.17
CA ILE A 265 10.65 -9.92 20.09
C ILE A 265 11.98 -10.65 19.93
N VAL A 266 12.59 -11.00 21.06
CA VAL A 266 13.86 -11.72 21.11
C VAL A 266 13.68 -12.98 21.93
N VAL A 267 13.98 -14.14 21.33
CA VAL A 267 14.02 -15.45 21.95
C VAL A 267 15.49 -15.84 22.10
N ARG A 268 16.03 -15.82 23.30
CA ARG A 268 17.45 -16.08 23.56
C ARG A 268 17.66 -17.48 24.11
N GLY A 269 18.74 -18.13 23.67
CA GLY A 269 19.15 -19.41 24.21
C GLY A 269 18.25 -20.57 23.79
N ALA A 270 17.51 -20.46 22.71
CA ALA A 270 16.77 -21.58 22.14
C ALA A 270 17.74 -22.66 21.65
N PRO A 271 17.39 -23.97 21.72
CA PRO A 271 18.25 -25.05 21.23
C PRO A 271 18.56 -24.90 19.75
N ASP A 272 19.84 -24.93 19.37
CA ASP A 272 20.25 -24.88 17.96
C ASP A 272 20.05 -26.24 17.29
N THR A 273 18.82 -26.54 16.95
CA THR A 273 18.41 -27.80 16.33
C THR A 273 17.57 -27.55 15.08
N PRO A 274 17.62 -28.46 14.08
CA PRO A 274 16.76 -28.35 12.91
C PRO A 274 15.29 -28.21 13.32
N GLY A 275 14.58 -27.21 12.74
CA GLY A 275 13.17 -26.95 13.00
C GLY A 275 12.91 -25.93 14.11
N ILE A 276 13.91 -25.39 14.80
CA ILE A 276 13.70 -24.43 15.89
C ILE A 276 12.95 -23.17 15.41
N ALA A 277 13.26 -22.66 14.23
CA ALA A 277 12.56 -21.51 13.66
C ALA A 277 11.06 -21.78 13.49
N TYR A 278 10.67 -23.00 13.06
CA TYR A 278 9.28 -23.39 12.96
C TYR A 278 8.62 -23.45 14.36
N LYS A 279 9.31 -24.00 15.36
CA LYS A 279 8.79 -24.07 16.75
C LYS A 279 8.57 -22.68 17.33
N ILE A 280 9.42 -21.70 17.01
CA ILE A 280 9.29 -20.30 17.46
C ILE A 280 8.14 -19.61 16.72
N LEU A 281 8.11 -19.67 15.39
CA LEU A 281 7.13 -18.93 14.57
C LEU A 281 5.80 -19.64 14.41
N GLY A 282 5.73 -20.96 14.60
CA GLY A 282 4.50 -21.75 14.49
C GLY A 282 3.36 -21.23 15.38
N PRO A 283 3.57 -21.05 16.70
CA PRO A 283 2.57 -20.47 17.60
C PRO A 283 2.12 -19.05 17.19
N VAL A 284 3.06 -18.21 16.71
CA VAL A 284 2.77 -16.85 16.24
C VAL A 284 1.90 -16.88 14.98
N SER A 285 2.26 -17.75 14.03
CA SER A 285 1.46 -17.97 12.82
C SER A 285 0.08 -18.56 13.11
N ALA A 286 -0.03 -19.49 14.05
CA ALA A 286 -1.32 -20.06 14.47
C ALA A 286 -2.24 -19.01 15.12
N ALA A 287 -1.66 -17.98 15.74
CA ALA A 287 -2.38 -16.82 16.23
C ALA A 287 -2.73 -15.79 15.13
N ASN A 288 -2.46 -16.11 13.84
CA ASN A 288 -2.68 -15.24 12.70
C ASN A 288 -1.95 -13.90 12.78
N ILE A 289 -0.72 -13.92 13.31
CA ILE A 289 0.17 -12.75 13.45
C ILE A 289 1.22 -12.79 12.36
N GLU A 290 1.32 -11.69 11.63
CA GLU A 290 2.34 -11.50 10.58
C GLU A 290 3.68 -11.11 11.20
N VAL A 291 4.77 -11.65 10.63
CA VAL A 291 6.15 -11.38 11.03
C VAL A 291 6.86 -10.69 9.86
N ASP A 292 7.60 -9.62 10.14
CA ASP A 292 8.28 -8.84 9.09
C ASP A 292 9.79 -9.17 9.04
N MET A 293 10.60 -8.62 9.95
CA MET A 293 12.04 -8.92 9.98
C MET A 293 12.32 -10.17 10.82
N ILE A 294 13.17 -11.06 10.33
CA ILE A 294 13.61 -12.26 11.04
C ILE A 294 15.12 -12.34 11.01
N LEU A 295 15.73 -12.49 12.19
CA LEU A 295 17.17 -12.69 12.37
C LEU A 295 17.41 -13.90 13.29
N GLN A 296 18.20 -14.85 12.82
CA GLN A 296 18.67 -15.98 13.62
C GLN A 296 20.20 -15.97 13.64
N ASN A 297 20.78 -16.00 14.81
CA ASN A 297 22.21 -16.06 14.99
C ASN A 297 22.60 -17.29 15.82
N ALA A 298 23.61 -18.03 15.36
CA ALA A 298 24.20 -19.10 16.15
C ALA A 298 24.77 -18.48 17.45
N GLY A 299 24.30 -18.97 18.57
CA GLY A 299 24.77 -18.61 19.89
C GLY A 299 25.94 -19.49 20.38
N ALA A 300 26.35 -19.31 21.59
CA ALA A 300 27.36 -20.18 22.22
C ALA A 300 26.72 -21.50 22.69
N ALA A 301 27.54 -22.58 22.74
CA ALA A 301 27.17 -23.85 23.36
C ALA A 301 25.94 -24.57 22.82
N GLY A 302 25.70 -24.50 21.48
CA GLY A 302 24.57 -25.19 20.86
C GLY A 302 23.21 -24.50 21.10
N ALA A 303 23.22 -23.22 21.40
CA ALA A 303 22.05 -22.38 21.48
C ALA A 303 21.98 -21.44 20.28
N THR A 304 20.81 -20.91 20.00
CA THR A 304 20.57 -19.87 18.99
C THR A 304 19.76 -18.73 19.59
N ASP A 305 20.05 -17.52 19.13
CA ASP A 305 19.23 -16.35 19.41
C ASP A 305 18.36 -16.05 18.17
N PHE A 306 17.07 -15.87 18.40
CA PHE A 306 16.10 -15.61 17.35
C PHE A 306 15.39 -14.29 17.64
N THR A 307 15.48 -13.36 16.70
CA THR A 307 14.85 -12.04 16.82
C THR A 307 13.94 -11.80 15.65
N PHE A 308 12.74 -11.29 15.90
CA PHE A 308 11.81 -10.92 14.83
C PHE A 308 10.97 -9.71 15.23
N THR A 309 10.34 -9.09 14.22
CA THR A 309 9.40 -7.98 14.44
C THR A 309 7.98 -8.39 14.06
N VAL A 310 7.03 -7.78 14.74
CA VAL A 310 5.59 -7.89 14.49
C VAL A 310 4.97 -6.51 14.52
N HIS A 311 3.76 -6.35 13.97
CA HIS A 311 3.02 -5.11 14.16
C HIS A 311 2.76 -4.87 15.67
N ARG A 312 2.88 -3.62 16.13
CA ARG A 312 2.77 -3.24 17.55
C ARG A 312 1.48 -3.73 18.21
N ASN A 313 0.36 -3.70 17.46
CA ASN A 313 -0.93 -4.18 17.98
C ASN A 313 -0.94 -5.69 18.30
N ASP A 314 -0.10 -6.46 17.61
CA ASP A 314 -0.01 -7.91 17.74
C ASP A 314 1.03 -8.35 18.78
N PHE A 315 1.81 -7.40 19.30
CA PHE A 315 2.89 -7.67 20.24
C PHE A 315 2.47 -8.51 21.46
N LYS A 316 1.36 -8.13 22.12
CA LYS A 316 0.85 -8.84 23.28
C LYS A 316 0.40 -10.26 22.94
N GLY A 317 -0.24 -10.43 21.79
CA GLY A 317 -0.69 -11.72 21.27
C GLY A 317 0.51 -12.63 20.95
N ALA A 318 1.52 -12.10 20.28
CA ALA A 318 2.74 -12.84 19.94
C ALA A 318 3.52 -13.27 21.20
N MET A 319 3.69 -12.39 22.17
CA MET A 319 4.31 -12.71 23.47
C MET A 319 3.53 -13.79 24.22
N ALA A 320 2.20 -13.73 24.22
CA ALA A 320 1.37 -14.74 24.87
C ALA A 320 1.49 -16.10 24.16
N ALA A 321 1.47 -16.14 22.83
CA ALA A 321 1.60 -17.36 22.03
C ALA A 321 2.96 -18.05 22.28
N LEU A 322 4.05 -17.28 22.34
CA LEU A 322 5.38 -17.82 22.64
C LEU A 322 5.50 -18.36 24.06
N ASN A 323 5.00 -17.63 25.06
CA ASN A 323 5.09 -18.03 26.47
C ASN A 323 4.23 -19.27 26.80
N GLN A 324 3.22 -19.58 25.97
CA GLN A 324 2.38 -20.77 26.11
C GLN A 324 2.94 -22.00 25.37
N SER A 325 4.00 -21.83 24.57
CA SER A 325 4.57 -22.92 23.78
C SER A 325 5.50 -23.79 24.63
N GLU A 326 5.08 -25.03 24.86
CA GLU A 326 5.88 -26.04 25.57
C GLU A 326 7.07 -26.56 24.73
N GLU A 327 7.06 -26.33 23.40
CA GLU A 327 8.07 -26.88 22.48
C GLU A 327 9.38 -26.09 22.47
N LEU A 328 9.40 -24.90 23.07
CA LEU A 328 10.57 -24.01 23.05
C LEU A 328 11.60 -24.33 24.15
N GLY A 329 11.25 -25.20 25.11
CA GLY A 329 12.04 -25.39 26.31
C GLY A 329 11.86 -24.21 27.27
N ASP A 330 12.98 -23.68 27.79
CA ASP A 330 12.95 -22.52 28.71
C ASP A 330 13.86 -21.37 28.18
N PRO A 331 13.60 -20.83 26.96
CA PRO A 331 14.36 -19.71 26.44
C PRO A 331 13.95 -18.41 27.14
N GLN A 332 14.87 -17.46 27.19
CA GLN A 332 14.54 -16.13 27.66
C GLN A 332 13.82 -15.36 26.56
N ILE A 333 12.51 -15.09 26.71
CA ILE A 333 11.72 -14.31 25.78
C ILE A 333 11.60 -12.87 26.29
N THR A 334 12.03 -11.92 25.51
CA THR A 334 11.93 -10.48 25.81
C THR A 334 11.36 -9.74 24.62
N GLY A 335 10.77 -8.57 24.85
CA GLY A 335 10.20 -7.76 23.77
C GLY A 335 10.33 -6.26 24.05
N ASP A 336 10.24 -5.48 22.98
CA ASP A 336 10.28 -4.03 23.01
C ASP A 336 9.27 -3.50 21.97
N ASP A 337 8.26 -2.77 22.42
CA ASP A 337 7.21 -2.16 21.59
C ASP A 337 7.45 -0.67 21.32
N LYS A 338 8.64 -0.15 21.70
CA LYS A 338 9.05 1.25 21.49
C LYS A 338 10.18 1.35 20.48
N ILE A 339 10.03 0.63 19.38
CA ILE A 339 10.96 0.65 18.27
C ILE A 339 10.32 1.30 17.04
N ALA A 340 11.19 1.74 16.12
CA ALA A 340 10.80 2.16 14.79
C ALA A 340 11.74 1.54 13.76
N LYS A 341 11.23 1.29 12.56
CA LYS A 341 12.02 0.82 11.43
C LYS A 341 12.22 1.96 10.46
N VAL A 342 13.45 2.17 9.99
CA VAL A 342 13.82 3.15 8.96
C VAL A 342 14.52 2.41 7.84
N SER A 343 14.09 2.65 6.62
CA SER A 343 14.56 1.94 5.42
C SER A 343 15.00 2.94 4.35
N LEU A 344 16.22 2.82 3.87
CA LEU A 344 16.65 3.38 2.59
C LEU A 344 16.11 2.46 1.48
N VAL A 345 15.52 3.04 0.47
CA VAL A 345 15.00 2.32 -0.72
C VAL A 345 15.67 2.89 -1.96
N GLY A 346 16.08 2.02 -2.86
CA GLY A 346 16.68 2.41 -4.14
C GLY A 346 17.32 1.23 -4.85
N VAL A 347 17.62 1.39 -6.13
CA VAL A 347 18.22 0.35 -6.99
C VAL A 347 19.72 0.24 -6.69
N GLY A 348 20.27 -0.98 -6.77
CA GLY A 348 21.70 -1.21 -6.66
C GLY A 348 22.27 -1.19 -5.24
N MET A 349 21.44 -1.21 -4.20
CA MET A 349 21.88 -1.13 -2.79
C MET A 349 22.93 -2.17 -2.39
N ARG A 350 22.80 -3.39 -2.90
CA ARG A 350 23.70 -4.50 -2.56
C ARG A 350 25.02 -4.44 -3.31
N SER A 351 25.04 -3.97 -4.55
CA SER A 351 26.23 -3.90 -5.40
C SER A 351 27.14 -2.72 -5.07
N HIS A 352 26.69 -1.74 -4.30
CA HIS A 352 27.45 -0.55 -3.95
C HIS A 352 27.95 -0.61 -2.50
N ALA A 353 29.20 -1.07 -2.34
CA ALA A 353 29.89 -1.01 -1.07
C ALA A 353 29.98 0.45 -0.60
N GLY A 354 29.43 0.76 0.56
CA GLY A 354 29.50 2.12 1.12
C GLY A 354 28.14 2.70 1.49
N VAL A 355 27.04 2.33 0.83
CA VAL A 355 25.70 2.82 1.19
C VAL A 355 25.36 2.49 2.64
N ALA A 356 25.53 1.21 3.04
CA ALA A 356 25.31 0.78 4.43
C ALA A 356 26.25 1.52 5.41
N SER A 357 27.54 1.65 5.07
CA SER A 357 28.51 2.35 5.91
C SER A 357 28.15 3.82 6.09
N LYS A 358 27.74 4.51 5.01
CA LYS A 358 27.29 5.91 5.04
C LYS A 358 26.03 6.06 5.90
N MET A 359 25.07 5.12 5.80
CA MET A 359 23.88 5.07 6.64
C MET A 359 24.25 4.94 8.12
N PHE A 360 25.12 3.98 8.46
CA PHE A 360 25.51 3.74 9.83
C PHE A 360 26.34 4.88 10.42
N GLU A 361 27.23 5.48 9.62
CA GLU A 361 27.99 6.67 10.01
C GLU A 361 27.06 7.85 10.33
N ALA A 362 26.08 8.13 9.47
CA ALA A 362 25.13 9.21 9.67
C ALA A 362 24.33 9.03 10.97
N LEU A 363 23.82 7.82 11.22
CA LEU A 363 23.10 7.50 12.46
C LEU A 363 24.02 7.56 13.69
N GLY A 364 25.26 7.08 13.57
CA GLY A 364 26.24 7.10 14.64
C GLY A 364 26.64 8.52 15.06
N ARG A 365 26.80 9.45 14.12
CA ARG A 365 27.07 10.87 14.38
C ARG A 365 25.96 11.54 15.20
N GLU A 366 24.73 11.14 14.99
CA GLU A 366 23.55 11.62 15.73
C GLU A 366 23.31 10.86 17.05
N GLY A 367 24.17 9.90 17.40
CA GLY A 367 24.02 9.09 18.60
C GLY A 367 22.84 8.12 18.56
N VAL A 368 22.35 7.77 17.37
CA VAL A 368 21.26 6.82 17.18
C VAL A 368 21.81 5.40 17.15
N ASN A 369 21.46 4.60 18.16
CA ASN A 369 21.88 3.20 18.22
C ASN A 369 21.00 2.30 17.36
N ILE A 370 21.65 1.45 16.56
CA ILE A 370 20.99 0.47 15.69
C ILE A 370 20.80 -0.84 16.47
N GLN A 371 19.59 -1.35 16.50
CA GLN A 371 19.24 -2.59 17.21
C GLN A 371 19.15 -3.82 16.29
N MET A 372 18.74 -3.63 15.05
CA MET A 372 18.67 -4.66 14.02
C MET A 372 19.00 -4.06 12.65
N ILE A 373 19.51 -4.88 11.74
CA ILE A 373 19.79 -4.52 10.35
C ILE A 373 19.25 -5.62 9.46
N SER A 374 18.62 -5.23 8.36
CA SER A 374 18.23 -6.13 7.27
C SER A 374 18.53 -5.47 5.94
N THR A 375 19.02 -6.26 4.98
CA THR A 375 19.37 -5.77 3.64
C THR A 375 18.75 -6.64 2.58
N SER A 376 18.35 -6.03 1.46
CA SER A 376 17.97 -6.71 0.22
C SER A 376 18.66 -6.05 -0.98
N GLU A 377 18.30 -6.45 -2.20
CA GLU A 377 18.83 -5.84 -3.44
C GLU A 377 18.50 -4.35 -3.55
N ILE A 378 17.35 -3.93 -3.00
CA ILE A 378 16.76 -2.59 -3.18
C ILE A 378 16.47 -1.86 -1.88
N LYS A 379 16.86 -2.40 -0.71
CA LYS A 379 16.69 -1.71 0.58
C LYS A 379 17.75 -2.06 1.61
N ILE A 380 17.97 -1.12 2.52
CA ILE A 380 18.68 -1.32 3.79
C ILE A 380 17.77 -0.79 4.90
N SER A 381 17.36 -1.68 5.80
CA SER A 381 16.49 -1.35 6.92
C SER A 381 17.23 -1.45 8.25
N VAL A 382 16.99 -0.50 9.13
CA VAL A 382 17.46 -0.52 10.50
C VAL A 382 16.31 -0.38 11.48
N VAL A 383 16.40 -1.05 12.61
CA VAL A 383 15.52 -0.86 13.75
C VAL A 383 16.26 -0.03 14.80
N ILE A 384 15.58 1.00 15.28
CA ILE A 384 16.10 1.97 16.27
C ILE A 384 15.05 2.19 17.37
N GLU A 385 15.41 2.88 18.45
CA GLU A 385 14.41 3.36 19.42
C GLU A 385 13.48 4.38 18.78
N GLU A 386 12.18 4.25 19.00
CA GLU A 386 11.14 5.09 18.39
C GLU A 386 11.36 6.61 18.58
N LYS A 387 11.87 7.01 19.75
CA LYS A 387 12.14 8.42 20.06
C LYS A 387 13.12 9.11 19.11
N TYR A 388 13.98 8.34 18.44
CA TYR A 388 14.97 8.86 17.49
C TYR A 388 14.52 8.85 16.03
N LEU A 389 13.29 8.39 15.75
CA LEU A 389 12.85 8.18 14.38
C LEU A 389 13.00 9.42 13.49
N GLU A 390 12.45 10.56 13.93
CA GLU A 390 12.48 11.77 13.09
C GLU A 390 13.91 12.32 12.93
N LEU A 391 14.73 12.22 13.97
CA LEU A 391 16.15 12.58 13.89
C LEU A 391 16.87 11.70 12.87
N ALA A 392 16.67 10.39 12.93
CA ALA A 392 17.28 9.44 12.01
C ALA A 392 16.85 9.71 10.54
N VAL A 393 15.56 9.95 10.29
CA VAL A 393 15.06 10.24 8.95
C VAL A 393 15.68 11.53 8.40
N ARG A 394 15.74 12.61 9.19
CA ARG A 394 16.38 13.87 8.78
C ARG A 394 17.87 13.71 8.52
N ALA A 395 18.60 13.03 9.41
CA ALA A 395 20.03 12.79 9.26
C ALA A 395 20.34 11.98 7.99
N LEU A 396 19.57 10.95 7.72
CA LEU A 396 19.73 10.13 6.52
C LEU A 396 19.36 10.91 5.25
N HIS A 397 18.26 11.66 5.26
CA HIS A 397 17.84 12.47 4.10
C HIS A 397 18.94 13.47 3.70
N SER A 398 19.51 14.18 4.67
CA SER A 398 20.64 15.08 4.46
C SER A 398 21.92 14.33 4.03
N ALA A 399 22.25 13.22 4.68
CA ALA A 399 23.45 12.45 4.36
C ALA A 399 23.45 11.91 2.92
N PHE A 400 22.28 11.56 2.38
CA PHE A 400 22.13 11.05 1.02
C PHE A 400 21.70 12.13 0.01
N GLU A 401 21.70 13.40 0.42
CA GLU A 401 21.45 14.56 -0.46
C GLU A 401 20.13 14.47 -1.24
N LEU A 402 19.07 13.92 -0.55
CA LEU A 402 17.77 13.66 -1.18
C LEU A 402 16.91 14.93 -1.36
N ASP A 403 17.40 16.08 -0.93
CA ASP A 403 16.85 17.42 -1.13
C ASP A 403 17.26 18.04 -2.46
N SER A 404 18.31 17.52 -3.11
CA SER A 404 18.81 18.01 -4.41
C SER A 404 18.28 17.15 -5.57
N ASP A 405 17.99 17.79 -6.72
CA ASP A 405 17.80 17.10 -8.00
C ASP A 405 19.17 16.70 -8.52
N ASN A 406 19.57 15.47 -8.25
CA ASN A 406 20.68 14.86 -8.98
C ASN A 406 20.08 14.32 -10.30
N GLU A 407 19.88 15.23 -11.28
CA GLU A 407 19.64 14.88 -12.68
C GLU A 407 20.93 14.41 -13.36
#